data_47383e16f45613a4f4ce9c87cd51ed2d
#
_entry.id   47383e16f45613a4f4ce9c87cd51ed2d
#
_cell.length_a   1.000
_cell.length_b   1.000
_cell.length_c   1.000
_cell.angle_alpha   90.00
_cell.angle_beta   90.00
_cell.angle_gamma   90.00
#
_symmetry.space_group_name_H-M   'P 1'
#
loop_
_entity.id
_entity.type
_entity.pdbx_description
1 polymer ?
#
loop_
_entity_poly.entity_id
_entity_poly.type
_entity_poly.pdbx_seq_one_letter_code
_entity_poly.pdbx_strand_id
1 'polypeptide(L)'
;VTARRPLPQDPIVRSLVAQARRAQLTRRTLLTGAGVGASALALAACSPGGQAKPTAAADESATDKSLNWANWAAYIDEDDNGDYPTLARFTEETGIEVNYEVAVDDNNTYYGKVKDQLALGQDIGADTVCLTDWMVSRWIRLGYTQELDHANIPNLANLAPALQNPDFDPGRANSVPWQGGFAGICWNKEAIPGGLASVEDLWNPEFKGRVGVLSEMRDTIGLLMLQNGVDISGDWGDEEFAAANDLLREQVESGQVRNIKGNSYLEDLKSGDTLAAICWSGDITVINAEAGDKWEFAIPEAGATLWNDNFLVPIGSSRKTNAETLINYYYEPEVAAEVAAWVNYITPVVGAKEAAVAIDPELAENQLIFPDEETLSRAHIFRTLTGAEEQRYQADFQSILLGS
;
A
#
# COMPACT_ATOMS: atom_id res chain seq x y z
N VAL A 1 17.76 -49.87 -12.56
CA VAL A 1 18.95 -49.07 -12.20
C VAL A 1 18.95 -47.86 -13.11
N THR A 2 18.36 -46.75 -12.63
CA THR A 2 18.36 -45.46 -13.38
C THR A 2 19.68 -44.76 -13.13
N ALA A 3 20.44 -44.57 -14.19
CA ALA A 3 21.71 -43.85 -14.16
C ALA A 3 21.53 -42.44 -13.61
N ARG A 4 22.28 -42.07 -12.55
CA ARG A 4 22.30 -40.73 -11.98
C ARG A 4 22.97 -39.80 -12.98
N ARG A 5 22.27 -38.74 -13.43
CA ARG A 5 22.87 -37.70 -14.26
C ARG A 5 24.05 -37.04 -13.53
N PRO A 6 25.15 -36.74 -14.20
CA PRO A 6 26.27 -36.04 -13.59
C PRO A 6 25.90 -34.65 -13.09
N LEU A 7 26.58 -34.16 -12.05
CA LEU A 7 26.37 -32.83 -11.49
C LEU A 7 26.89 -31.75 -12.47
N PRO A 8 26.21 -30.58 -12.51
CA PRO A 8 26.68 -29.43 -13.32
C PRO A 8 28.12 -29.02 -12.98
N GLN A 9 28.84 -28.47 -13.97
CA GLN A 9 30.23 -28.04 -13.76
C GLN A 9 30.35 -26.73 -12.97
N ASP A 10 29.30 -25.89 -13.00
CA ASP A 10 29.25 -24.62 -12.25
C ASP A 10 29.20 -24.87 -10.73
N PRO A 11 30.12 -24.29 -9.93
CA PRO A 11 30.22 -24.50 -8.49
C PRO A 11 28.94 -24.08 -7.72
N ILE A 12 28.27 -23.00 -8.15
CA ILE A 12 27.05 -22.47 -7.48
C ILE A 12 25.87 -23.41 -7.76
N VAL A 13 25.68 -23.81 -9.01
CA VAL A 13 24.61 -24.74 -9.40
C VAL A 13 24.84 -26.12 -8.76
N ARG A 14 26.10 -26.54 -8.64
CA ARG A 14 26.48 -27.79 -7.96
C ARG A 14 26.11 -27.75 -6.47
N SER A 15 26.33 -26.61 -5.77
CA SER A 15 25.97 -26.47 -4.37
C SER A 15 24.46 -26.51 -4.14
N LEU A 16 23.68 -25.83 -5.00
CA LEU A 16 22.21 -25.81 -4.95
C LEU A 16 21.60 -27.20 -5.20
N VAL A 17 22.12 -27.95 -6.17
CA VAL A 17 21.70 -29.32 -6.45
C VAL A 17 22.06 -30.25 -5.28
N ALA A 18 23.21 -30.04 -4.64
CA ALA A 18 23.60 -30.80 -3.46
C ALA A 18 22.72 -30.54 -2.25
N GLN A 19 22.32 -29.27 -2.01
CA GLN A 19 21.37 -28.89 -0.96
C GLN A 19 19.97 -29.48 -1.20
N ALA A 20 19.46 -29.39 -2.42
CA ALA A 20 18.17 -29.97 -2.80
C ALA A 20 18.13 -31.49 -2.61
N ARG A 21 19.24 -32.20 -2.92
CA ARG A 21 19.35 -33.65 -2.68
C ARG A 21 19.43 -34.02 -1.20
N ARG A 22 20.05 -33.19 -0.36
CA ARG A 22 20.07 -33.39 1.11
C ARG A 22 18.69 -33.18 1.72
N ALA A 23 17.92 -32.18 1.25
CA ALA A 23 16.54 -31.93 1.70
C ALA A 23 15.61 -33.13 1.39
N GLN A 24 15.78 -33.81 0.26
CA GLN A 24 15.00 -35.00 -0.09
C GLN A 24 15.35 -36.24 0.76
N LEU A 25 16.59 -36.34 1.23
CA LEU A 25 17.02 -37.48 2.09
C LEU A 25 16.49 -37.34 3.53
N THR A 26 16.28 -36.10 4.03
CA THR A 26 15.77 -35.85 5.39
C THR A 26 14.31 -36.21 5.57
N ARG A 27 13.49 -36.18 4.51
CA ARG A 27 12.07 -36.60 4.57
C ARG A 27 11.84 -38.11 4.65
N ARG A 28 12.81 -38.93 4.26
CA ARG A 28 12.70 -40.41 4.33
C ARG A 28 13.21 -41.02 5.63
N THR A 29 14.00 -40.30 6.42
CA THR A 29 14.62 -40.82 7.65
C THR A 29 13.79 -40.58 8.91
N LEU A 30 12.68 -39.79 8.82
CA LEU A 30 11.80 -39.47 9.96
C LEU A 30 10.72 -40.51 10.25
N LEU A 31 10.65 -41.61 9.49
CA LEU A 31 9.61 -42.65 9.68
C LEU A 31 10.07 -43.96 10.37
N THR A 32 11.32 -44.02 10.84
CA THR A 32 11.84 -45.26 11.47
C THR A 32 12.60 -45.03 12.77
N GLY A 33 12.06 -44.24 13.70
CA GLY A 33 12.74 -44.07 14.99
C GLY A 33 12.02 -43.18 15.97
N ALA A 34 10.84 -43.55 16.45
CA ALA A 34 10.25 -42.95 17.63
C ALA A 34 9.29 -43.92 18.33
N GLY A 35 9.85 -44.74 19.14
CA GLY A 35 9.13 -45.34 20.25
C GLY A 35 9.41 -44.54 21.51
N VAL A 36 8.33 -44.20 22.24
CA VAL A 36 8.24 -43.77 23.63
C VAL A 36 8.64 -42.28 23.90
N GLY A 37 7.63 -41.44 24.07
CA GLY A 37 7.75 -40.24 24.90
C GLY A 37 7.32 -38.92 24.24
N ALA A 38 6.06 -38.80 23.75
CA ALA A 38 5.43 -37.47 23.53
C ALA A 38 3.92 -37.64 23.23
N SER A 39 3.15 -38.01 24.22
CA SER A 39 1.68 -38.06 24.14
C SER A 39 1.09 -36.79 24.75
N ALA A 40 1.22 -35.62 24.10
CA ALA A 40 0.49 -34.39 24.46
C ALA A 40 0.34 -33.35 23.35
N LEU A 41 0.84 -33.55 22.12
CA LEU A 41 0.77 -32.49 21.06
C LEU A 41 0.16 -32.95 19.71
N ALA A 42 -0.54 -34.09 19.66
CA ALA A 42 -1.04 -34.64 18.39
C ALA A 42 -2.57 -34.70 18.28
N LEU A 43 -3.33 -33.83 18.94
CA LEU A 43 -4.81 -33.79 18.86
C LEU A 43 -5.39 -32.53 18.20
N ALA A 44 -4.58 -31.66 17.60
CA ALA A 44 -5.06 -30.45 16.91
C ALA A 44 -5.09 -30.54 15.36
N ALA A 45 -4.77 -31.70 14.76
CA ALA A 45 -4.56 -31.80 13.31
C ALA A 45 -5.71 -32.47 12.53
N CYS A 46 -6.90 -32.66 13.10
CA CYS A 46 -8.07 -33.19 12.38
C CYS A 46 -9.34 -32.43 12.73
N SER A 47 -9.40 -31.15 12.37
CA SER A 47 -10.67 -30.44 12.24
C SER A 47 -10.86 -30.09 10.77
N PRO A 48 -11.95 -30.48 10.10
CA PRO A 48 -12.25 -30.03 8.75
C PRO A 48 -12.87 -28.64 8.86
N GLY A 49 -12.03 -27.60 8.85
CA GLY A 49 -12.49 -26.22 8.93
C GLY A 49 -11.32 -25.27 9.22
N GLY A 50 -10.84 -24.53 8.23
CA GLY A 50 -10.03 -23.34 8.34
C GLY A 50 -8.64 -23.50 9.01
N GLN A 51 -7.60 -23.02 8.41
CA GLN A 51 -6.32 -22.81 9.12
C GLN A 51 -6.59 -21.95 10.37
N ALA A 52 -6.09 -22.40 11.53
CA ALA A 52 -6.16 -21.59 12.75
C ALA A 52 -5.46 -20.25 12.48
N LYS A 53 -6.10 -19.16 12.85
CA LYS A 53 -5.49 -17.83 12.74
C LYS A 53 -4.20 -17.81 13.59
N PRO A 54 -3.15 -17.10 13.14
CA PRO A 54 -1.93 -16.97 13.91
C PRO A 54 -2.22 -16.22 15.22
N THR A 55 -1.35 -16.43 16.22
CA THR A 55 -1.46 -15.78 17.53
C THR A 55 -0.51 -14.59 17.58
N ALA A 56 -0.97 -13.47 18.16
CA ALA A 56 -0.16 -12.29 18.36
C ALA A 56 1.09 -12.60 19.20
N ALA A 57 2.20 -11.99 18.82
CA ALA A 57 3.41 -12.02 19.63
C ALA A 57 3.21 -11.29 20.97
N ALA A 58 3.99 -11.64 21.99
CA ALA A 58 3.98 -10.91 23.24
C ALA A 58 4.63 -9.53 23.06
N ASP A 59 4.05 -8.50 23.66
CA ASP A 59 4.58 -7.14 23.58
C ASP A 59 5.80 -6.96 24.51
N GLU A 60 6.94 -6.60 23.95
CA GLU A 60 8.21 -6.36 24.64
C GLU A 60 8.58 -4.86 24.71
N SER A 61 7.70 -3.96 24.28
CA SER A 61 7.89 -2.50 24.22
C SER A 61 8.34 -1.87 25.55
N ALA A 62 8.04 -2.51 26.68
CA ALA A 62 8.47 -2.05 28.00
C ALA A 62 10.00 -2.08 28.16
N THR A 63 10.66 -3.03 27.53
CA THR A 63 12.11 -3.28 27.63
C THR A 63 12.88 -3.01 26.36
N ASP A 64 12.22 -3.09 25.21
CA ASP A 64 12.79 -2.79 23.89
C ASP A 64 12.21 -1.47 23.37
N LYS A 65 13.04 -0.44 23.30
CA LYS A 65 12.68 0.90 22.81
C LYS A 65 13.11 1.10 21.36
N SER A 66 12.92 0.07 20.53
CA SER A 66 13.10 0.15 19.08
C SER A 66 11.78 -0.08 18.36
N LEU A 67 11.68 0.36 17.10
CA LEU A 67 10.52 0.19 16.24
C LEU A 67 10.97 0.13 14.78
N ASN A 68 10.51 -0.86 14.02
CA ASN A 68 10.71 -0.91 12.59
C ASN A 68 9.42 -0.50 11.87
N TRP A 69 9.49 0.57 11.08
CA TRP A 69 8.35 1.08 10.31
C TRP A 69 8.59 0.90 8.82
N ALA A 70 7.79 0.05 8.18
CA ALA A 70 7.77 -0.13 6.73
C ALA A 70 6.72 0.79 6.10
N ASN A 71 7.14 1.61 5.14
CA ASN A 71 6.27 2.60 4.52
C ASN A 71 6.55 2.73 3.00
N TRP A 72 5.78 3.59 2.34
CA TRP A 72 5.91 3.97 0.94
C TRP A 72 7.03 5.01 0.76
N ALA A 73 7.47 5.21 -0.48
CA ALA A 73 8.40 6.28 -0.81
C ALA A 73 7.72 7.66 -0.69
N ALA A 74 8.49 8.68 -0.29
CA ALA A 74 8.03 10.07 -0.14
C ALA A 74 6.77 10.23 0.74
N TYR A 75 6.69 9.50 1.84
CA TYR A 75 5.46 9.35 2.62
C TYR A 75 5.59 9.78 4.09
N ILE A 76 6.67 10.48 4.40
CA ILE A 76 6.97 11.19 5.65
C ILE A 76 7.83 12.40 5.30
N ASP A 77 7.87 13.42 6.15
CA ASP A 77 8.72 14.59 5.99
C ASP A 77 10.21 14.22 5.95
N GLU A 78 10.94 14.78 4.99
CA GLU A 78 12.38 14.56 4.80
C GLU A 78 13.08 15.90 4.55
N ASP A 79 14.19 16.13 5.20
CA ASP A 79 14.99 17.34 5.00
C ASP A 79 16.05 17.17 3.90
N ASP A 80 16.78 18.27 3.59
CA ASP A 80 17.82 18.28 2.54
C ASP A 80 18.99 17.32 2.81
N ASN A 81 19.11 16.78 4.02
CA ASN A 81 20.15 15.81 4.39
C ASN A 81 19.67 14.37 4.30
N GLY A 82 18.37 14.15 4.06
CA GLY A 82 17.73 12.85 4.07
C GLY A 82 17.34 12.38 5.47
N ASP A 83 17.27 13.29 6.45
CA ASP A 83 16.78 13.02 7.79
C ASP A 83 15.27 13.27 7.88
N TYR A 84 14.59 12.62 8.83
CA TYR A 84 13.14 12.72 9.03
C TYR A 84 12.85 13.56 10.29
N PRO A 85 12.62 14.88 10.17
CA PRO A 85 12.54 15.81 11.33
C PRO A 85 11.47 15.45 12.35
N THR A 86 10.24 15.09 11.90
CA THR A 86 9.18 14.70 12.84
C THR A 86 9.52 13.42 13.57
N LEU A 87 10.17 12.46 12.90
CA LEU A 87 10.56 11.19 13.48
C LEU A 87 11.73 11.34 14.46
N ALA A 88 12.69 12.24 14.16
CA ALA A 88 13.78 12.58 15.07
C ALA A 88 13.23 13.20 16.37
N ARG A 89 12.24 14.10 16.26
CA ARG A 89 11.55 14.70 17.41
C ARG A 89 10.78 13.64 18.22
N PHE A 90 10.10 12.73 17.57
CA PHE A 90 9.45 11.58 18.21
C PHE A 90 10.44 10.77 19.05
N THR A 91 11.60 10.46 18.49
CA THR A 91 12.65 9.71 19.19
C THR A 91 13.19 10.50 20.41
N GLU A 92 13.40 11.81 20.28
CA GLU A 92 13.84 12.67 21.39
C GLU A 92 12.80 12.70 22.53
N GLU A 93 11.51 12.77 22.21
CA GLU A 93 10.42 12.87 23.19
C GLU A 93 10.14 11.54 23.91
N THR A 94 10.23 10.42 23.20
CA THR A 94 9.78 9.11 23.70
C THR A 94 10.91 8.17 24.07
N GLY A 95 12.11 8.39 23.57
CA GLY A 95 13.24 7.47 23.64
C GLY A 95 13.07 6.22 22.78
N ILE A 96 12.08 6.18 21.87
CA ILE A 96 11.87 5.05 20.95
C ILE A 96 12.65 5.33 19.67
N GLU A 97 13.64 4.48 19.39
CA GLU A 97 14.45 4.53 18.17
C GLU A 97 13.67 3.91 17.01
N VAL A 98 13.42 4.67 15.96
CA VAL A 98 12.65 4.19 14.80
C VAL A 98 13.57 3.94 13.61
N ASN A 99 13.57 2.70 13.12
CA ASN A 99 14.14 2.34 11.83
C ASN A 99 13.05 2.48 10.75
N TYR A 100 13.11 3.57 9.98
CA TYR A 100 12.16 3.83 8.89
C TYR A 100 12.66 3.20 7.60
N GLU A 101 11.84 2.38 6.96
CA GLU A 101 12.18 1.69 5.71
C GLU A 101 11.16 2.02 4.62
N VAL A 102 11.64 2.49 3.47
CA VAL A 102 10.87 2.56 2.22
C VAL A 102 10.81 1.14 1.64
N ALA A 103 9.81 0.37 2.05
CA ALA A 103 9.71 -1.06 1.75
C ALA A 103 8.50 -1.42 0.87
N VAL A 104 7.55 -0.49 0.71
CA VAL A 104 6.30 -0.70 -0.03
C VAL A 104 6.36 0.10 -1.34
N ASP A 105 6.35 -0.60 -2.47
CA ASP A 105 6.19 -0.02 -3.81
C ASP A 105 4.80 -0.33 -4.39
N ASP A 106 4.23 -1.46 -3.94
CA ASP A 106 2.91 -1.98 -4.35
C ASP A 106 2.39 -2.91 -3.25
N ASN A 107 1.11 -2.79 -2.90
CA ASN A 107 0.48 -3.58 -1.85
C ASN A 107 0.61 -5.09 -2.06
N ASN A 108 0.35 -5.60 -3.28
CA ASN A 108 0.39 -7.03 -3.56
C ASN A 108 1.83 -7.57 -3.55
N THR A 109 2.78 -6.77 -4.05
CA THR A 109 4.20 -7.10 -4.05
C THR A 109 4.73 -7.22 -2.62
N TYR A 110 4.42 -6.24 -1.77
CA TYR A 110 4.78 -6.28 -0.35
C TYR A 110 4.12 -7.46 0.37
N TYR A 111 2.80 -7.65 0.20
CA TYR A 111 2.09 -8.80 0.76
C TYR A 111 2.69 -10.13 0.29
N GLY A 112 3.01 -10.26 -0.99
CA GLY A 112 3.67 -11.43 -1.56
C GLY A 112 4.98 -11.78 -0.87
N LYS A 113 5.76 -10.76 -0.45
CA LYS A 113 7.04 -10.90 0.26
C LYS A 113 6.87 -11.44 1.69
N VAL A 114 5.79 -11.04 2.40
CA VAL A 114 5.66 -11.28 3.86
C VAL A 114 4.57 -12.27 4.26
N LYS A 115 3.68 -12.67 3.33
CA LYS A 115 2.48 -13.47 3.63
C LYS A 115 2.75 -14.81 4.31
N ASP A 116 3.87 -15.44 3.99
CA ASP A 116 4.20 -16.78 4.52
C ASP A 116 4.61 -16.68 6.01
N GLN A 117 5.34 -15.62 6.39
CA GLN A 117 5.66 -15.31 7.78
C GLN A 117 4.40 -14.91 8.55
N LEU A 118 3.56 -14.03 7.99
CA LEU A 118 2.29 -13.63 8.59
C LEU A 118 1.37 -14.82 8.88
N ALA A 119 1.25 -15.76 7.93
CA ALA A 119 0.45 -16.95 8.09
C ALA A 119 0.93 -17.88 9.23
N LEU A 120 2.20 -17.76 9.60
CA LEU A 120 2.82 -18.49 10.70
C LEU A 120 2.88 -17.68 12.01
N GLY A 121 2.41 -16.42 12.02
CA GLY A 121 2.52 -15.52 13.17
C GLY A 121 3.97 -15.11 13.47
N GLN A 122 4.84 -15.16 12.46
CA GLN A 122 6.24 -14.81 12.60
C GLN A 122 6.46 -13.32 12.36
N ASP A 123 7.53 -12.80 12.94
CA ASP A 123 8.03 -11.46 12.67
C ASP A 123 8.39 -11.32 11.18
N ILE A 124 7.91 -10.23 10.57
CA ILE A 124 8.17 -9.88 9.16
C ILE A 124 9.30 -8.87 9.00
N GLY A 125 9.92 -8.45 10.11
CA GLY A 125 10.93 -7.40 10.15
C GLY A 125 10.35 -5.99 10.25
N ALA A 126 9.03 -5.83 10.29
CA ALA A 126 8.34 -4.57 10.51
C ALA A 126 7.37 -4.67 11.68
N ASP A 127 7.37 -3.67 12.55
CA ASP A 127 6.48 -3.57 13.72
C ASP A 127 5.21 -2.78 13.40
N THR A 128 5.31 -1.85 12.47
CA THR A 128 4.16 -1.17 11.86
C THR A 128 4.39 -1.03 10.36
N VAL A 129 3.29 -1.07 9.61
CA VAL A 129 3.29 -0.97 8.14
C VAL A 129 2.14 -0.07 7.73
N CYS A 130 2.34 0.76 6.71
CA CYS A 130 1.26 1.52 6.07
C CYS A 130 0.80 0.81 4.80
N LEU A 131 -0.49 0.44 4.74
CA LEU A 131 -1.11 -0.24 3.61
C LEU A 131 -2.48 0.35 3.30
N THR A 132 -2.90 0.23 2.04
CA THR A 132 -4.19 0.73 1.58
C THR A 132 -5.36 -0.07 2.18
N ASP A 133 -6.48 0.58 2.42
CA ASP A 133 -7.72 0.06 3.05
C ASP A 133 -8.05 -1.38 2.65
N TRP A 134 -8.01 -1.69 1.37
CA TRP A 134 -8.35 -3.01 0.86
C TRP A 134 -7.34 -4.10 1.25
N MET A 135 -6.05 -3.75 1.34
CA MET A 135 -5.00 -4.66 1.79
C MET A 135 -5.10 -4.85 3.31
N VAL A 136 -5.38 -3.77 4.05
CA VAL A 136 -5.67 -3.84 5.50
C VAL A 136 -6.86 -4.75 5.76
N SER A 137 -7.96 -4.60 5.00
CA SER A 137 -9.13 -5.48 5.05
C SER A 137 -8.75 -6.95 4.85
N ARG A 138 -7.87 -7.24 3.87
CA ARG A 138 -7.33 -8.60 3.64
C ARG A 138 -6.57 -9.13 4.85
N TRP A 139 -5.68 -8.32 5.43
CA TRP A 139 -4.87 -8.75 6.58
C TRP A 139 -5.73 -8.99 7.81
N ILE A 140 -6.71 -8.12 8.10
CA ILE A 140 -7.68 -8.31 9.19
C ILE A 140 -8.47 -9.61 9.01
N ARG A 141 -9.01 -9.83 7.81
CA ARG A 141 -9.78 -11.05 7.48
C ARG A 141 -8.97 -12.32 7.71
N LEU A 142 -7.67 -12.29 7.38
CA LEU A 142 -6.75 -13.42 7.55
C LEU A 142 -6.21 -13.55 8.97
N GLY A 143 -6.39 -12.54 9.83
CA GLY A 143 -5.89 -12.51 11.20
C GLY A 143 -4.39 -12.20 11.26
N TYR A 144 -3.89 -11.35 10.37
CA TYR A 144 -2.48 -10.98 10.25
C TYR A 144 -2.13 -9.68 10.96
N THR A 145 -3.12 -9.04 11.61
CA THR A 145 -2.97 -7.81 12.38
C THR A 145 -3.22 -8.07 13.85
N GLN A 146 -2.60 -7.30 14.71
CA GLN A 146 -2.94 -7.22 16.13
C GLN A 146 -4.07 -6.19 16.35
N GLU A 147 -4.91 -6.41 17.34
CA GLU A 147 -5.86 -5.39 17.81
C GLU A 147 -5.10 -4.27 18.54
N LEU A 148 -5.46 -3.02 18.25
CA LEU A 148 -4.86 -1.84 18.87
C LEU A 148 -5.51 -1.55 20.23
N ASP A 149 -4.70 -1.08 21.18
CA ASP A 149 -5.18 -0.55 22.44
C ASP A 149 -5.33 0.98 22.33
N HIS A 150 -6.54 1.47 22.14
CA HIS A 150 -6.82 2.89 22.00
C HIS A 150 -6.44 3.71 23.25
N ALA A 151 -6.25 3.08 24.41
CA ALA A 151 -5.73 3.78 25.58
C ALA A 151 -4.28 4.29 25.39
N ASN A 152 -3.53 3.67 24.48
CA ASN A 152 -2.18 4.09 24.08
C ASN A 152 -2.21 5.12 22.91
N ILE A 153 -3.40 5.38 22.33
CA ILE A 153 -3.59 6.29 21.20
C ILE A 153 -4.66 7.35 21.52
N PRO A 154 -4.51 8.14 22.60
CA PRO A 154 -5.54 9.12 22.98
C PRO A 154 -5.81 10.16 21.89
N ASN A 155 -4.82 10.53 21.06
CA ASN A 155 -4.98 11.45 19.96
C ASN A 155 -5.82 10.89 18.78
N LEU A 156 -6.20 9.59 18.81
CA LEU A 156 -7.18 9.02 17.87
C LEU A 156 -8.54 9.74 17.96
N ALA A 157 -8.81 10.47 19.03
CA ALA A 157 -9.96 11.38 19.14
C ALA A 157 -9.96 12.47 18.05
N ASN A 158 -8.81 12.78 17.46
CA ASN A 158 -8.66 13.74 16.35
C ASN A 158 -8.95 13.11 14.98
N LEU A 159 -9.26 11.81 14.90
CA LEU A 159 -9.60 11.17 13.62
C LEU A 159 -10.89 11.76 13.04
N ALA A 160 -10.84 12.12 11.76
CA ALA A 160 -11.99 12.64 11.02
C ALA A 160 -13.22 11.71 11.14
N PRO A 161 -14.42 12.24 11.46
CA PRO A 161 -15.60 11.42 11.71
C PRO A 161 -15.96 10.42 10.62
N ALA A 162 -15.76 10.79 9.35
CA ALA A 162 -16.03 9.93 8.19
C ALA A 162 -15.13 8.68 8.14
N LEU A 163 -13.99 8.68 8.81
CA LEU A 163 -13.02 7.59 8.79
C LEU A 163 -13.06 6.67 10.02
N GLN A 164 -13.94 6.96 11.01
CA GLN A 164 -13.96 6.25 12.29
C GLN A 164 -14.49 4.82 12.22
N ASN A 165 -15.39 4.53 11.29
CA ASN A 165 -16.09 3.26 11.24
C ASN A 165 -16.18 2.69 9.81
N PRO A 166 -15.07 2.33 9.18
CA PRO A 166 -15.13 1.65 7.89
C PRO A 166 -15.66 0.21 8.08
N ASP A 167 -16.35 -0.31 7.07
CA ASP A 167 -16.96 -1.64 7.11
C ASP A 167 -15.95 -2.76 7.39
N PHE A 168 -14.72 -2.61 6.92
CA PHE A 168 -13.67 -3.63 7.08
C PHE A 168 -13.02 -3.62 8.47
N ASP A 169 -13.09 -2.51 9.23
CA ASP A 169 -12.49 -2.36 10.55
C ASP A 169 -13.35 -1.45 11.46
N PRO A 170 -14.55 -1.92 11.90
CA PRO A 170 -15.44 -1.14 12.75
C PRO A 170 -14.74 -0.67 14.03
N GLY A 171 -14.85 0.63 14.31
CA GLY A 171 -14.23 1.26 15.48
C GLY A 171 -12.69 1.33 15.41
N ARG A 172 -12.09 1.07 14.24
CA ARG A 172 -10.63 1.10 14.08
C ARG A 172 -9.89 0.18 15.07
N ALA A 173 -10.40 -1.03 15.23
CA ALA A 173 -9.84 -1.99 16.17
C ALA A 173 -8.45 -2.50 15.77
N ASN A 174 -8.10 -2.48 14.47
CA ASN A 174 -6.87 -3.08 13.93
C ASN A 174 -6.01 -2.11 13.12
N SER A 175 -6.54 -0.97 12.74
CA SER A 175 -5.87 -0.02 11.85
C SER A 175 -6.23 1.41 12.17
N VAL A 176 -5.32 2.33 11.83
CA VAL A 176 -5.53 3.78 11.99
C VAL A 176 -5.10 4.46 10.69
N PRO A 177 -5.95 5.31 10.07
CA PRO A 177 -5.59 6.01 8.84
C PRO A 177 -4.28 6.80 8.98
N TRP A 178 -3.45 6.75 7.94
CA TRP A 178 -2.21 7.52 7.87
C TRP A 178 -2.37 8.73 6.95
N GLN A 179 -2.55 8.49 5.67
CA GLN A 179 -2.79 9.49 4.65
C GLN A 179 -3.86 8.98 3.68
N GLY A 180 -4.51 9.90 2.98
CA GLY A 180 -5.40 9.59 1.87
C GLY A 180 -5.08 10.46 0.67
N GLY A 181 -5.59 10.09 -0.50
CA GLY A 181 -5.34 10.87 -1.69
C GLY A 181 -6.25 10.48 -2.84
N PHE A 182 -6.11 11.23 -3.92
CA PHE A 182 -6.81 10.96 -5.18
C PHE A 182 -5.88 10.22 -6.14
N ALA A 183 -6.39 9.21 -6.84
CA ALA A 183 -5.81 8.85 -8.11
C ALA A 183 -6.59 9.54 -9.23
N GLY A 184 -5.85 10.11 -10.16
CA GLY A 184 -6.36 10.89 -11.28
C GLY A 184 -5.40 10.79 -12.45
N ILE A 185 -5.31 11.85 -13.24
CA ILE A 185 -4.43 11.92 -14.40
C ILE A 185 -3.39 13.02 -14.24
N CYS A 186 -2.20 12.78 -14.75
CA CYS A 186 -1.17 13.81 -14.85
C CYS A 186 -0.55 13.87 -16.24
N TRP A 187 0.05 15.02 -16.56
CA TRP A 187 0.76 15.22 -17.82
C TRP A 187 1.88 16.23 -17.70
N ASN A 188 2.82 16.13 -18.61
CA ASN A 188 3.86 17.14 -18.78
C ASN A 188 3.30 18.36 -19.54
N LYS A 189 3.22 19.51 -18.87
CA LYS A 189 2.63 20.77 -19.41
C LYS A 189 3.35 21.28 -20.65
N GLU A 190 4.66 21.05 -20.77
CA GLU A 190 5.46 21.49 -21.91
C GLU A 190 5.18 20.60 -23.14
N ALA A 191 4.96 19.29 -22.94
CA ALA A 191 4.68 18.35 -24.01
C ALA A 191 3.21 18.35 -24.43
N ILE A 192 2.30 18.62 -23.48
CA ILE A 192 0.84 18.60 -23.68
C ILE A 192 0.25 19.94 -23.22
N PRO A 193 0.52 21.06 -23.94
CA PRO A 193 0.09 22.40 -23.51
C PRO A 193 -1.44 22.58 -23.54
N GLY A 194 -2.17 21.71 -24.19
CA GLY A 194 -3.64 21.70 -24.21
C GLY A 194 -4.27 21.12 -22.94
N GLY A 195 -3.47 20.47 -22.10
CA GLY A 195 -3.95 19.75 -20.93
C GLY A 195 -4.72 18.46 -21.26
N LEU A 196 -5.13 17.77 -20.21
CA LEU A 196 -5.98 16.59 -20.26
C LEU A 196 -7.18 16.81 -19.32
N ALA A 197 -8.36 16.32 -19.69
CA ALA A 197 -9.58 16.48 -18.91
C ALA A 197 -10.20 15.12 -18.53
N SER A 198 -9.91 14.08 -19.26
CA SER A 198 -10.48 12.75 -19.09
C SER A 198 -9.42 11.66 -19.16
N VAL A 199 -9.74 10.48 -18.63
CA VAL A 199 -8.88 9.29 -18.78
C VAL A 199 -8.79 8.88 -20.27
N GLU A 200 -9.83 9.14 -21.07
CA GLU A 200 -9.82 8.87 -22.51
C GLU A 200 -8.75 9.65 -23.25
N ASP A 201 -8.38 10.85 -22.80
CA ASP A 201 -7.33 11.66 -23.40
C ASP A 201 -5.95 10.99 -23.36
N LEU A 202 -5.72 10.09 -22.41
CA LEU A 202 -4.49 9.29 -22.33
C LEU A 202 -4.32 8.36 -23.56
N TRP A 203 -5.43 8.01 -24.21
CA TRP A 203 -5.42 7.10 -25.35
C TRP A 203 -5.22 7.81 -26.70
N ASN A 204 -4.90 9.12 -26.68
CA ASN A 204 -4.53 9.83 -27.89
C ASN A 204 -3.31 9.16 -28.57
N PRO A 205 -3.42 8.77 -29.86
CA PRO A 205 -2.33 8.11 -30.58
C PRO A 205 -1.01 8.88 -30.62
N GLU A 206 -1.03 10.20 -30.40
CA GLU A 206 0.17 11.03 -30.31
C GLU A 206 1.04 10.68 -29.07
N PHE A 207 0.44 10.08 -28.03
CA PHE A 207 1.13 9.67 -26.81
C PHE A 207 1.55 8.20 -26.82
N LYS A 208 1.42 7.51 -27.95
CA LYS A 208 1.70 6.08 -28.05
C LYS A 208 3.08 5.71 -27.51
N GLY A 209 3.12 4.75 -26.57
CA GLY A 209 4.33 4.28 -25.92
C GLY A 209 4.91 5.28 -24.90
N ARG A 210 4.13 6.29 -24.50
CA ARG A 210 4.51 7.34 -23.55
C ARG A 210 3.46 7.60 -22.45
N VAL A 211 2.55 6.64 -22.24
CA VAL A 211 1.53 6.66 -21.19
C VAL A 211 1.87 5.63 -20.13
N GLY A 212 1.81 6.03 -18.86
CA GLY A 212 1.94 5.15 -17.70
C GLY A 212 0.59 4.91 -17.03
N VAL A 213 0.40 3.75 -16.40
CA VAL A 213 -0.72 3.50 -15.49
C VAL A 213 -0.23 2.81 -14.23
N LEU A 214 -1.03 2.90 -13.15
CA LEU A 214 -0.65 2.32 -11.87
C LEU A 214 -0.87 0.81 -11.82
N SER A 215 0.00 0.09 -11.10
CA SER A 215 -0.17 -1.33 -10.80
C SER A 215 -1.24 -1.58 -9.73
N GLU A 216 -1.77 -0.52 -9.13
CA GLU A 216 -2.92 -0.59 -8.23
C GLU A 216 -4.21 -0.74 -9.04
N MET A 217 -4.80 -1.94 -8.94
CA MET A 217 -5.99 -2.31 -9.72
C MET A 217 -7.16 -1.37 -9.46
N ARG A 218 -7.39 -1.00 -8.20
CA ARG A 218 -8.55 -0.20 -7.82
C ARG A 218 -8.49 1.22 -8.37
N ASP A 219 -7.28 1.77 -8.47
CA ASP A 219 -7.08 3.08 -9.06
C ASP A 219 -7.18 3.02 -10.58
N THR A 220 -6.41 2.14 -11.22
CA THR A 220 -6.40 2.06 -12.69
C THR A 220 -7.74 1.61 -13.24
N ILE A 221 -8.28 0.47 -12.76
CA ILE A 221 -9.58 -0.03 -13.26
C ILE A 221 -10.72 0.85 -12.75
N GLY A 222 -10.64 1.38 -11.54
CA GLY A 222 -11.64 2.31 -11.00
C GLY A 222 -11.81 3.55 -11.85
N LEU A 223 -10.73 4.20 -12.28
CA LEU A 223 -10.77 5.34 -13.19
C LEU A 223 -11.35 4.99 -14.57
N LEU A 224 -11.03 3.81 -15.10
CA LEU A 224 -11.61 3.33 -16.35
C LEU A 224 -13.10 3.02 -16.21
N MET A 225 -13.54 2.47 -15.08
CA MET A 225 -14.95 2.24 -14.78
C MET A 225 -15.71 3.56 -14.67
N LEU A 226 -15.18 4.55 -13.95
CA LEU A 226 -15.74 5.90 -13.86
C LEU A 226 -15.87 6.52 -15.24
N GLN A 227 -14.84 6.44 -16.09
CA GLN A 227 -14.87 6.90 -17.48
C GLN A 227 -15.99 6.25 -18.30
N ASN A 228 -16.30 4.98 -18.01
CA ASN A 228 -17.42 4.24 -18.63
C ASN A 228 -18.78 4.54 -17.98
N GLY A 229 -18.85 5.48 -17.03
CA GLY A 229 -20.08 5.88 -16.35
C GLY A 229 -20.53 4.96 -15.23
N VAL A 230 -19.63 4.12 -14.71
CA VAL A 230 -19.90 3.20 -13.59
C VAL A 230 -19.53 3.89 -12.28
N ASP A 231 -20.48 3.99 -11.35
CA ASP A 231 -20.18 4.40 -9.98
C ASP A 231 -19.48 3.26 -9.24
N ILE A 232 -18.16 3.41 -9.03
CA ILE A 232 -17.31 2.38 -8.40
C ILE A 232 -17.61 2.16 -6.93
N SER A 233 -18.30 3.09 -6.27
CA SER A 233 -18.77 2.95 -4.88
C SER A 233 -20.13 2.24 -4.79
N GLY A 234 -20.82 2.14 -5.89
CA GLY A 234 -22.16 1.55 -6.00
C GLY A 234 -22.19 0.04 -6.21
N ASP A 235 -23.30 -0.42 -6.76
CA ASP A 235 -23.55 -1.82 -7.10
C ASP A 235 -23.17 -2.07 -8.57
N TRP A 236 -22.11 -2.83 -8.80
CA TRP A 236 -21.59 -3.23 -10.10
C TRP A 236 -21.03 -4.67 -10.03
N GLY A 237 -20.81 -5.31 -11.16
CA GLY A 237 -20.43 -6.72 -11.23
C GLY A 237 -19.33 -7.03 -12.23
N ASP A 238 -19.32 -8.30 -12.64
CA ASP A 238 -18.28 -8.85 -13.51
C ASP A 238 -18.27 -8.18 -14.90
N GLU A 239 -19.42 -7.75 -15.42
CA GLU A 239 -19.53 -7.14 -16.76
C GLU A 239 -18.85 -5.76 -16.79
N GLU A 240 -19.10 -4.92 -15.80
CA GLU A 240 -18.52 -3.58 -15.71
C GLU A 240 -17.01 -3.64 -15.47
N PHE A 241 -16.58 -4.56 -14.59
CA PHE A 241 -15.15 -4.78 -14.35
C PHE A 241 -14.45 -5.29 -15.62
N ALA A 242 -15.03 -6.30 -16.28
CA ALA A 242 -14.45 -6.88 -17.50
C ALA A 242 -14.32 -5.84 -18.62
N ALA A 243 -15.32 -4.98 -18.82
CA ALA A 243 -15.26 -3.92 -19.83
C ALA A 243 -14.09 -2.96 -19.61
N ALA A 244 -13.85 -2.53 -18.37
CA ALA A 244 -12.71 -1.67 -18.03
C ALA A 244 -11.37 -2.41 -18.18
N ASN A 245 -11.31 -3.67 -17.77
CA ASN A 245 -10.13 -4.52 -17.87
C ASN A 245 -9.75 -4.81 -19.34
N ASP A 246 -10.74 -5.04 -20.20
CA ASP A 246 -10.54 -5.26 -21.64
C ASP A 246 -10.05 -3.97 -22.33
N LEU A 247 -10.57 -2.80 -21.94
CA LEU A 247 -10.07 -1.51 -22.42
C LEU A 247 -8.58 -1.34 -22.08
N LEU A 248 -8.19 -1.61 -20.83
CA LEU A 248 -6.78 -1.55 -20.42
C LEU A 248 -5.93 -2.53 -21.26
N ARG A 249 -6.41 -3.75 -21.44
CA ARG A 249 -5.73 -4.77 -22.26
C ARG A 249 -5.49 -4.29 -23.68
N GLU A 250 -6.49 -3.69 -24.30
CA GLU A 250 -6.36 -3.11 -25.65
C GLU A 250 -5.27 -2.03 -25.69
N GLN A 251 -5.21 -1.14 -24.69
CA GLN A 251 -4.22 -0.07 -24.63
C GLN A 251 -2.79 -0.61 -24.40
N VAL A 252 -2.65 -1.69 -23.64
CA VAL A 252 -1.37 -2.39 -23.46
C VAL A 252 -0.95 -3.12 -24.72
N GLU A 253 -1.83 -3.91 -25.33
CA GLU A 253 -1.54 -4.69 -26.56
C GLU A 253 -1.27 -3.80 -27.77
N SER A 254 -1.96 -2.67 -27.88
CA SER A 254 -1.70 -1.68 -28.94
C SER A 254 -0.35 -0.98 -28.78
N GLY A 255 0.27 -1.08 -27.59
CA GLY A 255 1.49 -0.36 -27.20
C GLY A 255 1.25 1.12 -26.89
N GLN A 256 0.02 1.54 -26.59
CA GLN A 256 -0.31 2.87 -26.08
C GLN A 256 0.31 3.04 -24.69
N VAL A 257 0.04 2.09 -23.79
CA VAL A 257 0.65 2.04 -22.44
C VAL A 257 2.09 1.56 -22.56
N ARG A 258 3.02 2.35 -21.98
CA ARG A 258 4.45 2.02 -21.90
C ARG A 258 4.74 1.06 -20.76
N ASN A 259 4.18 1.34 -19.58
CA ASN A 259 4.43 0.58 -18.36
C ASN A 259 3.24 0.62 -17.41
N ILE A 260 3.22 -0.36 -16.50
CA ILE A 260 2.29 -0.46 -15.39
C ILE A 260 3.14 -0.64 -14.13
N LYS A 261 3.14 0.35 -13.22
CA LYS A 261 4.05 0.38 -12.06
C LYS A 261 3.36 0.86 -10.79
N GLY A 262 3.91 0.52 -9.61
CA GLY A 262 3.65 1.16 -8.34
C GLY A 262 4.37 2.51 -8.24
N ASN A 263 4.81 2.92 -7.05
CA ASN A 263 5.49 4.22 -6.84
C ASN A 263 6.67 4.48 -7.78
N SER A 264 7.33 3.43 -8.26
CA SER A 264 8.44 3.55 -9.23
C SER A 264 8.05 4.17 -10.58
N TYR A 265 6.75 4.43 -10.86
CA TYR A 265 6.32 5.20 -12.04
C TYR A 265 6.87 6.62 -12.07
N LEU A 266 7.19 7.20 -10.92
CA LEU A 266 7.77 8.55 -10.79
C LEU A 266 9.10 8.68 -11.55
N GLU A 267 9.91 7.64 -11.58
CA GLU A 267 11.16 7.64 -12.32
C GLU A 267 10.95 7.81 -13.84
N ASP A 268 9.87 7.22 -14.37
CA ASP A 268 9.53 7.36 -15.80
C ASP A 268 9.00 8.77 -16.13
N LEU A 269 8.33 9.43 -15.19
CA LEU A 269 7.94 10.83 -15.32
C LEU A 269 9.18 11.73 -15.29
N LYS A 270 10.06 11.58 -14.29
CA LYS A 270 11.29 12.35 -14.11
C LYS A 270 12.23 12.23 -15.32
N SER A 271 12.38 11.02 -15.87
CA SER A 271 13.20 10.79 -17.07
C SER A 271 12.58 11.35 -18.36
N GLY A 272 11.29 11.68 -18.35
CA GLY A 272 10.51 12.05 -19.52
C GLY A 272 10.19 10.89 -20.45
N ASP A 273 10.35 9.66 -20.00
CA ASP A 273 9.95 8.45 -20.73
C ASP A 273 8.43 8.36 -20.86
N THR A 274 7.71 8.81 -19.85
CA THR A 274 6.25 8.95 -19.82
C THR A 274 5.89 10.43 -19.93
N LEU A 275 4.87 10.77 -20.71
CA LEU A 275 4.35 12.13 -20.89
C LEU A 275 3.04 12.38 -20.15
N ALA A 276 2.25 11.33 -19.97
CA ALA A 276 0.98 11.37 -19.26
C ALA A 276 0.76 10.04 -18.54
N ALA A 277 0.05 10.08 -17.42
CA ALA A 277 -0.17 8.86 -16.63
C ALA A 277 -1.46 8.94 -15.80
N ILE A 278 -1.97 7.78 -15.41
CA ILE A 278 -2.74 7.63 -14.19
C ILE A 278 -1.74 7.73 -13.03
N CYS A 279 -2.01 8.57 -12.04
CA CYS A 279 -1.06 8.92 -10.99
C CYS A 279 -1.76 9.27 -9.67
N TRP A 280 -1.00 9.34 -8.59
CA TRP A 280 -1.47 9.83 -7.30
C TRP A 280 -1.19 11.33 -7.13
N SER A 281 -2.14 12.04 -6.49
CA SER A 281 -2.17 13.50 -6.41
C SER A 281 -0.93 14.13 -5.76
N GLY A 282 -0.50 13.61 -4.61
CA GLY A 282 0.63 14.16 -3.85
C GLY A 282 1.96 14.01 -4.57
N ASP A 283 2.14 12.91 -5.28
CA ASP A 283 3.37 12.59 -6.01
C ASP A 283 3.72 13.67 -7.06
N ILE A 284 2.71 14.29 -7.67
CA ILE A 284 2.91 15.32 -8.70
C ILE A 284 3.42 16.62 -8.09
N THR A 285 2.99 16.93 -6.87
CA THR A 285 3.53 18.09 -6.13
C THR A 285 4.99 17.83 -5.77
N VAL A 286 5.32 16.65 -5.26
CA VAL A 286 6.70 16.28 -4.91
C VAL A 286 7.62 16.32 -6.13
N ILE A 287 7.21 15.71 -7.25
CA ILE A 287 8.04 15.71 -8.48
C ILE A 287 8.26 17.12 -9.04
N ASN A 288 7.26 18.03 -8.90
CA ASN A 288 7.41 19.43 -9.32
C ASN A 288 8.40 20.17 -8.43
N ALA A 289 8.43 19.90 -7.13
CA ALA A 289 9.41 20.50 -6.22
C ALA A 289 10.84 20.03 -6.55
N GLU A 290 11.02 18.78 -6.92
CA GLU A 290 12.34 18.20 -7.24
C GLU A 290 12.85 18.53 -8.65
N ALA A 291 11.98 18.48 -9.66
CA ALA A 291 12.36 18.52 -11.07
C ALA A 291 11.91 19.82 -11.80
N GLY A 292 11.30 20.76 -11.08
CA GLY A 292 10.69 21.97 -11.62
C GLY A 292 9.23 21.77 -12.01
N ASP A 293 8.46 22.85 -12.00
CA ASP A 293 7.01 22.87 -12.21
C ASP A 293 6.61 22.51 -13.66
N LYS A 294 6.79 21.25 -14.03
CA LYS A 294 6.55 20.70 -15.37
C LYS A 294 5.29 19.85 -15.46
N TRP A 295 4.77 19.39 -14.35
CA TRP A 295 3.67 18.44 -14.30
C TRP A 295 2.39 19.09 -13.79
N GLU A 296 1.27 18.65 -14.30
CA GLU A 296 -0.07 19.00 -13.84
C GLU A 296 -0.79 17.75 -13.39
N PHE A 297 -1.60 17.87 -12.34
CA PHE A 297 -2.54 16.84 -11.90
C PHE A 297 -3.96 17.34 -12.09
N ALA A 298 -4.86 16.45 -12.51
CA ALA A 298 -6.29 16.73 -12.55
C ALA A 298 -7.12 15.56 -12.04
N ILE A 299 -8.21 15.89 -11.35
CA ILE A 299 -9.34 14.99 -11.14
C ILE A 299 -10.08 14.92 -12.48
N PRO A 300 -10.17 13.74 -13.14
CA PRO A 300 -10.87 13.60 -14.42
C PRO A 300 -12.33 14.09 -14.36
N GLU A 301 -12.92 14.43 -15.50
CA GLU A 301 -14.33 14.86 -15.57
C GLU A 301 -15.29 13.80 -15.00
N ALA A 302 -14.98 12.53 -15.21
CA ALA A 302 -15.77 11.40 -14.69
C ALA A 302 -15.55 11.13 -13.17
N GLY A 303 -14.62 11.83 -12.53
CA GLY A 303 -14.25 11.66 -11.13
C GLY A 303 -12.89 11.00 -10.93
N ALA A 304 -12.42 11.04 -9.68
CA ALA A 304 -11.18 10.40 -9.20
C ALA A 304 -11.49 9.20 -8.32
N THR A 305 -10.54 8.29 -8.14
CA THR A 305 -10.62 7.35 -7.01
C THR A 305 -10.07 8.04 -5.75
N LEU A 306 -10.70 7.77 -4.62
CA LEU A 306 -10.26 8.20 -3.28
C LEU A 306 -9.81 6.97 -2.50
N TRP A 307 -8.59 7.01 -2.01
CA TRP A 307 -8.00 5.92 -1.23
C TRP A 307 -7.47 6.43 0.12
N ASN A 308 -7.32 5.51 1.08
CA ASN A 308 -6.66 5.77 2.34
C ASN A 308 -5.66 4.66 2.63
N ASP A 309 -4.49 5.05 3.12
CA ASP A 309 -3.53 4.13 3.71
C ASP A 309 -3.63 4.19 5.23
N ASN A 310 -3.30 3.08 5.86
CA ASN A 310 -3.48 2.94 7.30
C ASN A 310 -2.25 2.31 7.94
N PHE A 311 -1.90 2.79 9.11
CA PHE A 311 -1.07 2.05 10.04
C PHE A 311 -1.73 0.76 10.47
N LEU A 312 -0.97 -0.29 10.57
CA LEU A 312 -1.35 -1.54 11.20
C LEU A 312 -0.14 -2.16 11.91
N VAL A 313 -0.41 -3.00 12.91
CA VAL A 313 0.61 -3.78 13.61
C VAL A 313 0.54 -5.23 13.15
N PRO A 314 1.59 -5.76 12.48
CA PRO A 314 1.62 -7.16 12.06
C PRO A 314 1.49 -8.11 13.25
N ILE A 315 0.84 -9.26 13.02
CA ILE A 315 0.54 -10.24 14.08
C ILE A 315 1.79 -10.74 14.81
N GLY A 316 2.94 -10.81 14.13
CA GLY A 316 4.22 -11.27 14.69
C GLY A 316 5.07 -10.19 15.34
N SER A 317 4.64 -8.90 15.37
CA SER A 317 5.40 -7.84 16.01
C SER A 317 5.37 -7.97 17.53
N SER A 318 6.51 -7.81 18.17
CA SER A 318 6.66 -7.73 19.63
C SER A 318 6.75 -6.29 20.17
N ARG A 319 6.50 -5.28 19.34
CA ARG A 319 6.62 -3.85 19.70
C ARG A 319 5.36 -3.06 19.47
N LYS A 320 4.20 -3.68 19.77
CA LYS A 320 2.89 -3.10 19.56
C LYS A 320 2.71 -1.76 20.26
N THR A 321 3.05 -1.65 21.55
CA THR A 321 2.88 -0.39 22.30
C THR A 321 3.80 0.71 21.77
N ASN A 322 5.00 0.40 21.24
CA ASN A 322 5.85 1.39 20.58
C ASN A 322 5.18 1.90 19.28
N ALA A 323 4.56 1.00 18.48
CA ALA A 323 3.81 1.39 17.29
C ALA A 323 2.60 2.27 17.62
N GLU A 324 1.84 1.92 18.65
CA GLU A 324 0.71 2.71 19.15
C GLU A 324 1.15 4.11 19.63
N THR A 325 2.32 4.20 20.27
CA THR A 325 2.91 5.49 20.68
C THR A 325 3.28 6.35 19.47
N LEU A 326 3.85 5.74 18.42
CA LEU A 326 4.16 6.41 17.17
C LEU A 326 2.87 6.94 16.49
N ILE A 327 1.84 6.11 16.40
CA ILE A 327 0.54 6.50 15.83
C ILE A 327 -0.04 7.67 16.63
N ASN A 328 -0.01 7.61 17.95
CA ASN A 328 -0.50 8.69 18.81
C ASN A 328 0.20 10.03 18.53
N TYR A 329 1.52 10.01 18.37
CA TYR A 329 2.32 11.20 18.06
C TYR A 329 1.92 11.82 16.72
N TYR A 330 1.80 11.03 15.66
CA TYR A 330 1.40 11.53 14.34
C TYR A 330 -0.07 11.97 14.26
N TYR A 331 -0.87 11.71 15.30
CA TYR A 331 -2.23 12.21 15.44
C TYR A 331 -2.33 13.53 16.23
N GLU A 332 -1.20 14.16 16.56
CA GLU A 332 -1.16 15.56 17.00
C GLU A 332 -1.38 16.47 15.79
N PRO A 333 -2.32 17.44 15.84
CA PRO A 333 -2.67 18.27 14.68
C PRO A 333 -1.48 19.01 14.05
N GLU A 334 -0.56 19.50 14.88
CA GLU A 334 0.65 20.21 14.45
C GLU A 334 1.60 19.27 13.70
N VAL A 335 1.83 18.07 14.22
CA VAL A 335 2.68 17.05 13.59
C VAL A 335 2.05 16.56 12.28
N ALA A 336 0.75 16.29 12.30
CA ALA A 336 -0.01 15.90 11.11
C ALA A 336 0.05 16.96 10.00
N ALA A 337 0.01 18.26 10.37
CA ALA A 337 0.14 19.36 9.44
C ALA A 337 1.54 19.45 8.81
N GLU A 338 2.61 19.25 9.61
CA GLU A 338 3.98 19.22 9.10
C GLU A 338 4.18 18.10 8.07
N VAL A 339 3.69 16.90 8.40
CA VAL A 339 3.75 15.76 7.46
C VAL A 339 2.92 16.04 6.19
N ALA A 340 1.68 16.53 6.33
CA ALA A 340 0.83 16.86 5.19
C ALA A 340 1.45 17.92 4.28
N ALA A 341 2.15 18.90 4.85
CA ALA A 341 2.86 19.95 4.12
C ALA A 341 3.97 19.38 3.22
N TRP A 342 4.61 18.32 3.66
CA TRP A 342 5.70 17.67 2.93
C TRP A 342 5.19 16.64 1.92
N VAL A 343 4.33 15.70 2.38
CA VAL A 343 3.84 14.58 1.54
C VAL A 343 2.77 15.00 0.53
N ASN A 344 2.08 16.11 0.78
CA ASN A 344 1.01 16.67 -0.06
C ASN A 344 -0.19 15.73 -0.27
N TYR A 345 -0.53 14.95 0.75
CA TYR A 345 -1.68 14.06 0.79
C TYR A 345 -2.70 14.48 1.85
N ILE A 346 -3.91 13.94 1.76
CA ILE A 346 -4.99 14.24 2.68
C ILE A 346 -4.68 13.64 4.05
N THR A 347 -4.54 14.51 5.07
CA THR A 347 -4.37 14.03 6.45
C THR A 347 -5.73 13.64 7.06
N PRO A 348 -5.80 12.52 7.80
CA PRO A 348 -7.02 12.11 8.50
C PRO A 348 -7.28 12.90 9.80
N VAL A 349 -6.39 13.82 10.20
CA VAL A 349 -6.37 14.46 11.52
C VAL A 349 -7.12 15.79 11.51
N VAL A 350 -8.21 15.88 12.25
CA VAL A 350 -8.95 17.12 12.50
C VAL A 350 -8.06 18.12 13.25
N GLY A 351 -8.07 19.39 12.82
CA GLY A 351 -7.22 20.44 13.38
C GLY A 351 -5.90 20.64 12.60
N ALA A 352 -5.52 19.69 11.77
CA ALA A 352 -4.30 19.81 10.96
C ALA A 352 -4.40 20.95 9.93
N LYS A 353 -5.59 21.24 9.38
CA LYS A 353 -5.80 22.38 8.46
C LYS A 353 -5.50 23.71 9.16
N GLU A 354 -6.00 23.89 10.37
CA GLU A 354 -5.77 25.08 11.18
C GLU A 354 -4.28 25.22 11.55
N ALA A 355 -3.60 24.12 11.86
CA ALA A 355 -2.17 24.10 12.12
C ALA A 355 -1.35 24.42 10.86
N ALA A 356 -1.78 23.94 9.69
CA ALA A 356 -1.14 24.19 8.40
C ALA A 356 -1.12 25.69 8.02
N VAL A 357 -2.12 26.48 8.44
CA VAL A 357 -2.12 27.95 8.24
C VAL A 357 -0.89 28.62 8.85
N ALA A 358 -0.38 28.09 9.96
CA ALA A 358 0.82 28.62 10.62
C ALA A 358 2.12 28.23 9.88
N ILE A 359 2.10 27.14 9.11
CA ILE A 359 3.22 26.69 8.28
C ILE A 359 3.22 27.47 6.98
N ASP A 360 2.12 27.40 6.24
CA ASP A 360 1.90 28.10 4.98
C ASP A 360 0.38 28.30 4.75
N PRO A 361 -0.15 29.52 4.70
CA PRO A 361 -1.56 29.77 4.43
C PRO A 361 -2.04 29.23 3.07
N GLU A 362 -1.18 29.16 2.04
CA GLU A 362 -1.54 28.63 0.72
C GLU A 362 -1.73 27.11 0.78
N LEU A 363 -0.98 26.43 1.65
CA LEU A 363 -1.13 24.99 1.88
C LEU A 363 -2.54 24.64 2.41
N ALA A 364 -3.06 25.42 3.35
CA ALA A 364 -4.38 25.20 3.92
C ALA A 364 -5.53 25.37 2.90
N GLU A 365 -5.30 26.06 1.79
CA GLU A 365 -6.25 26.20 0.69
C GLU A 365 -6.08 25.15 -0.42
N ASN A 366 -5.06 24.30 -0.32
CA ASN A 366 -4.81 23.26 -1.32
C ASN A 366 -5.85 22.12 -1.21
N GLN A 367 -6.69 22.02 -2.23
CA GLN A 367 -7.79 21.04 -2.28
C GLN A 367 -7.33 19.58 -2.43
N LEU A 368 -6.06 19.33 -2.78
CA LEU A 368 -5.49 17.98 -2.83
C LEU A 368 -5.01 17.49 -1.46
N ILE A 369 -4.88 18.41 -0.48
CA ILE A 369 -4.46 18.13 0.90
C ILE A 369 -5.61 18.35 1.88
N PHE A 370 -6.38 19.40 1.70
CA PHE A 370 -7.53 19.78 2.53
C PHE A 370 -8.78 19.98 1.65
N PRO A 371 -9.31 18.91 1.03
CA PRO A 371 -10.43 18.99 0.10
C PRO A 371 -11.69 19.50 0.77
N ASP A 372 -12.41 20.37 0.06
CA ASP A 372 -13.76 20.79 0.43
C ASP A 372 -14.83 19.78 -0.05
N GLU A 373 -16.10 20.04 0.26
CA GLU A 373 -17.20 19.17 -0.12
C GLU A 373 -17.37 19.06 -1.65
N GLU A 374 -17.07 20.12 -2.40
CA GLU A 374 -17.15 20.12 -3.86
C GLU A 374 -16.11 19.18 -4.46
N THR A 375 -14.85 19.29 -4.00
CA THR A 375 -13.76 18.41 -4.42
C THR A 375 -14.05 16.95 -4.05
N LEU A 376 -14.48 16.70 -2.81
CA LEU A 376 -14.83 15.34 -2.35
C LEU A 376 -16.01 14.74 -3.10
N SER A 377 -16.96 15.56 -3.59
CA SER A 377 -18.10 15.08 -4.37
C SER A 377 -17.71 14.49 -5.73
N ARG A 378 -16.49 14.79 -6.21
CA ARG A 378 -15.89 14.27 -7.45
C ARG A 378 -15.00 13.06 -7.22
N ALA A 379 -14.94 12.53 -5.99
CA ALA A 379 -14.08 11.43 -5.62
C ALA A 379 -14.92 10.23 -5.15
N HIS A 380 -14.52 9.05 -5.59
CA HIS A 380 -15.25 7.80 -5.38
C HIS A 380 -14.35 6.77 -4.72
N ILE A 381 -14.82 6.16 -3.63
CA ILE A 381 -14.12 5.04 -3.00
C ILE A 381 -14.51 3.76 -3.74
N PHE A 382 -13.53 3.02 -4.21
CA PHE A 382 -13.78 1.70 -4.81
C PHE A 382 -14.41 0.77 -3.76
N ARG A 383 -15.59 0.20 -4.07
CA ARG A 383 -16.32 -0.62 -3.09
C ARG A 383 -15.49 -1.78 -2.56
N THR A 384 -15.76 -2.20 -1.36
CA THR A 384 -15.15 -3.39 -0.77
C THR A 384 -15.52 -4.63 -1.59
N LEU A 385 -14.52 -5.40 -1.98
CA LEU A 385 -14.69 -6.67 -2.69
C LEU A 385 -14.83 -7.82 -1.72
N THR A 386 -15.67 -8.79 -2.04
CA THR A 386 -15.62 -10.10 -1.38
C THR A 386 -14.29 -10.79 -1.68
N GLY A 387 -13.86 -11.74 -0.83
CA GLY A 387 -12.62 -12.47 -1.09
C GLY A 387 -12.58 -13.23 -2.44
N ALA A 388 -13.75 -13.66 -2.95
CA ALA A 388 -13.86 -14.32 -4.25
C ALA A 388 -13.73 -13.34 -5.42
N GLU A 389 -14.38 -12.17 -5.33
CA GLU A 389 -14.23 -11.09 -6.32
C GLU A 389 -12.80 -10.57 -6.33
N GLU A 390 -12.23 -10.31 -5.15
CA GLU A 390 -10.86 -9.84 -5.01
C GLU A 390 -9.86 -10.79 -5.69
N GLN A 391 -9.98 -12.09 -5.45
CA GLN A 391 -9.11 -13.09 -6.06
C GLN A 391 -9.28 -13.11 -7.59
N ARG A 392 -10.51 -13.05 -8.09
CA ARG A 392 -10.83 -13.12 -9.52
C ARG A 392 -10.35 -11.86 -10.24
N TYR A 393 -10.79 -10.68 -9.79
CA TYR A 393 -10.47 -9.41 -10.44
C TYR A 393 -8.97 -9.11 -10.39
N GLN A 394 -8.31 -9.45 -9.27
CA GLN A 394 -6.87 -9.30 -9.18
C GLN A 394 -6.12 -10.22 -10.14
N ALA A 395 -6.60 -11.47 -10.34
CA ALA A 395 -6.00 -12.39 -11.30
C ALA A 395 -6.17 -11.90 -12.74
N ASP A 396 -7.36 -11.37 -13.08
CA ASP A 396 -7.67 -10.84 -14.40
C ASP A 396 -6.81 -9.60 -14.71
N PHE A 397 -6.69 -8.67 -13.76
CA PHE A 397 -5.81 -7.51 -13.88
C PHE A 397 -4.34 -7.91 -14.01
N GLN A 398 -3.85 -8.82 -13.16
CA GLN A 398 -2.48 -9.29 -13.23
C GLN A 398 -2.14 -9.99 -14.54
N SER A 399 -3.11 -10.64 -15.22
CA SER A 399 -2.88 -11.22 -16.53
C SER A 399 -2.43 -10.17 -17.55
N ILE A 400 -2.93 -8.93 -17.45
CA ILE A 400 -2.52 -7.82 -18.31
C ILE A 400 -1.09 -7.40 -17.98
N LEU A 401 -0.73 -7.27 -16.69
CA LEU A 401 0.61 -6.90 -16.25
C LEU A 401 1.67 -7.89 -16.75
N LEU A 402 1.31 -9.16 -16.84
CA LEU A 402 2.21 -10.24 -17.28
C LEU A 402 2.22 -10.45 -18.80
N GLY A 403 1.37 -9.74 -19.54
CA GLY A 403 1.25 -9.88 -21.00
C GLY A 403 0.67 -11.23 -21.43
N SER A 404 -0.22 -11.81 -20.64
CA SER A 404 -0.81 -13.15 -20.85
C SER A 404 -2.31 -13.12 -21.07
#